data_5e95cd611722d8d580b31796b556bb9f
#
_entry.id   5e95cd611722d8d580b31796b556bb9f
#
_cell.length_a   1.000
_cell.length_b   1.000
_cell.length_c   1.000
_cell.angle_alpha   90.00
_cell.angle_beta   90.00
_cell.angle_gamma   90.00
#
_symmetry.space_group_name_H-M   'P 1'
#
loop_
_entity.id
_entity.type
_entity.pdbx_description
1 polymer ?
#
loop_
_entity_poly.entity_id
_entity_poly.type
_entity_poly.pdbx_seq_one_letter_code
_entity_poly.pdbx_strand_id
1 'polypeptide(L)'
;LFRSHSHAGPGFNMASILEVCQAGCDYIDVGMEPLSWGTGHADLISVQAMLKDAGFKVPEINMEAYMKVRSMIQEFMDDFLGLYISPKNRLMNSLLIAPGLPGGMMGSLMADLETNLESINKYKAKRNLPFMTQDELLIKLFNEVAYVWPRVGYPPLVTPFSQYVKN
;
A
#
# COMPACT_ATOMS: atom_id res chain seq x y z
N LEU A 1 6.21 -19.81 -15.37
CA LEU A 1 5.71 -18.44 -15.45
C LEU A 1 5.71 -17.82 -14.06
N PHE A 2 6.34 -16.67 -13.94
CA PHE A 2 6.43 -15.91 -12.67
C PHE A 2 5.61 -14.64 -12.77
N ARG A 3 4.94 -14.29 -11.67
CA ARG A 3 4.16 -13.06 -11.52
C ARG A 3 4.69 -12.28 -10.33
N SER A 4 4.94 -10.98 -10.53
CA SER A 4 5.32 -10.06 -9.47
C SER A 4 4.13 -9.21 -9.05
N HIS A 5 3.91 -9.18 -7.74
CA HIS A 5 2.90 -8.37 -7.08
C HIS A 5 3.59 -7.46 -6.07
N SER A 6 3.67 -6.17 -6.37
CA SER A 6 4.40 -5.19 -5.56
C SER A 6 3.57 -3.92 -5.37
N HIS A 7 3.45 -3.47 -4.13
CA HIS A 7 2.75 -2.23 -3.79
C HIS A 7 3.67 -1.01 -3.87
N ALA A 8 3.10 0.13 -4.24
CA ALA A 8 3.84 1.38 -4.44
C ALA A 8 4.21 2.11 -3.12
N GLY A 9 3.56 1.77 -2.02
CA GLY A 9 3.58 2.49 -0.76
C GLY A 9 4.91 3.06 -0.30
N PRO A 10 6.00 2.26 -0.20
CA PRO A 10 7.31 2.75 0.24
C PRO A 10 8.06 3.62 -0.80
N GLY A 11 7.63 3.66 -2.05
CA GLY A 11 8.20 4.51 -3.09
C GLY A 11 9.27 3.88 -3.99
N PHE A 12 9.65 2.60 -3.79
CA PHE A 12 10.71 1.94 -4.59
C PHE A 12 10.21 0.79 -5.49
N ASN A 13 8.91 0.57 -5.60
CA ASN A 13 8.36 -0.54 -6.37
C ASN A 13 8.68 -0.46 -7.87
N MET A 14 8.88 0.74 -8.44
CA MET A 14 9.31 0.89 -9.83
C MET A 14 10.69 0.24 -10.07
N ALA A 15 11.65 0.46 -9.15
CA ALA A 15 12.94 -0.20 -9.20
C ALA A 15 12.79 -1.72 -9.03
N SER A 16 11.97 -2.17 -8.08
CA SER A 16 11.68 -3.60 -7.88
C SER A 16 11.07 -4.25 -9.12
N ILE A 17 10.15 -3.57 -9.82
CA ILE A 17 9.55 -4.06 -11.07
C ILE A 17 10.63 -4.24 -12.14
N LEU A 18 11.53 -3.26 -12.29
CA LEU A 18 12.61 -3.35 -13.26
C LEU A 18 13.52 -4.55 -12.99
N GLU A 19 13.94 -4.73 -11.74
CA GLU A 19 14.82 -5.83 -11.31
C GLU A 19 14.17 -7.21 -11.53
N VAL A 20 12.90 -7.37 -11.18
CA VAL A 20 12.22 -8.67 -11.38
C VAL A 20 11.98 -8.96 -12.87
N CYS A 21 11.77 -7.95 -13.71
CA CYS A 21 11.71 -8.12 -15.15
C CYS A 21 13.05 -8.54 -15.74
N GLN A 22 14.17 -7.96 -15.28
CA GLN A 22 15.52 -8.37 -15.66
C GLN A 22 15.82 -9.80 -15.22
N ALA A 23 15.28 -10.23 -14.08
CA ALA A 23 15.39 -11.59 -13.59
C ALA A 23 14.46 -12.60 -14.30
N GLY A 24 13.65 -12.16 -15.27
CA GLY A 24 12.80 -13.03 -16.10
C GLY A 24 11.38 -13.19 -15.59
N CYS A 25 10.82 -12.22 -14.90
CA CYS A 25 9.41 -12.23 -14.52
C CYS A 25 8.51 -12.04 -15.77
N ASP A 26 7.46 -12.85 -15.87
CA ASP A 26 6.56 -12.86 -17.03
C ASP A 26 5.38 -11.92 -16.90
N TYR A 27 4.91 -11.66 -15.67
CA TYR A 27 3.71 -10.88 -15.38
C TYR A 27 3.96 -9.89 -14.24
N ILE A 28 3.52 -8.64 -14.44
CA ILE A 28 3.58 -7.59 -13.44
C ILE A 28 2.17 -7.10 -13.13
N ASP A 29 1.82 -7.04 -11.86
CA ASP A 29 0.58 -6.41 -11.41
C ASP A 29 0.75 -4.90 -11.37
N VAL A 30 -0.18 -4.19 -11.99
CA VAL A 30 -0.17 -2.73 -12.11
C VAL A 30 -1.52 -2.15 -11.67
N GLY A 31 -1.51 -0.88 -11.29
CA GLY A 31 -2.70 -0.10 -11.04
C GLY A 31 -3.13 0.71 -12.25
N MET A 32 -4.22 1.44 -12.09
CA MET A 32 -4.73 2.40 -13.06
C MET A 32 -5.19 3.66 -12.34
N GLU A 33 -4.87 4.83 -12.89
CA GLU A 33 -5.42 6.10 -12.40
C GLU A 33 -6.97 6.08 -12.42
N PRO A 34 -7.61 6.65 -11.39
CA PRO A 34 -7.07 7.36 -10.23
C PRO A 34 -6.74 6.47 -9.01
N LEU A 35 -6.75 5.14 -9.12
CA LEU A 35 -6.55 4.18 -8.02
C LEU A 35 -5.11 3.64 -7.94
N SER A 36 -4.21 4.07 -8.82
CA SER A 36 -2.79 3.71 -8.77
C SER A 36 -2.03 4.45 -7.66
N TRP A 37 -0.81 3.99 -7.37
CA TRP A 37 0.11 4.54 -6.38
C TRP A 37 -0.32 4.33 -4.91
N GLY A 38 0.38 4.98 -4.00
CA GLY A 38 0.12 4.86 -2.57
C GLY A 38 0.14 3.41 -2.09
N THR A 39 -0.90 2.98 -1.39
CA THR A 39 -1.07 1.59 -0.94
C THR A 39 -1.45 0.62 -2.06
N GLY A 40 -1.75 1.11 -3.25
CA GLY A 40 -1.98 0.32 -4.46
C GLY A 40 -0.70 -0.02 -5.22
N HIS A 41 -0.83 -0.22 -6.53
CA HIS A 41 0.29 -0.56 -7.43
C HIS A 41 0.75 0.65 -8.22
N ALA A 42 1.95 0.54 -8.83
CA ALA A 42 2.40 1.52 -9.82
C ALA A 42 1.44 1.60 -11.00
N ASP A 43 1.33 2.78 -11.60
CA ASP A 43 0.45 2.98 -12.74
C ASP A 43 0.94 2.26 -14.00
N LEU A 44 -0.01 1.67 -14.73
CA LEU A 44 0.21 0.95 -15.98
C LEU A 44 1.03 1.76 -17.00
N ILE A 45 0.72 3.06 -17.17
CA ILE A 45 1.41 3.92 -18.15
C ILE A 45 2.87 4.10 -17.74
N SER A 46 3.14 4.39 -16.46
CA SER A 46 4.48 4.59 -15.95
C SER A 46 5.33 3.33 -16.04
N VAL A 47 4.74 2.18 -15.70
CA VAL A 47 5.42 0.87 -15.80
C VAL A 47 5.71 0.54 -17.25
N GLN A 48 4.76 0.74 -18.18
CA GLN A 48 4.99 0.51 -19.61
C GLN A 48 6.12 1.38 -20.14
N ALA A 49 6.11 2.69 -19.82
CA ALA A 49 7.14 3.62 -20.28
C ALA A 49 8.53 3.21 -19.79
N MET A 50 8.66 2.94 -18.49
CA MET A 50 9.92 2.48 -17.87
C MET A 50 10.44 1.19 -18.52
N LEU A 51 9.59 0.20 -18.72
CA LEU A 51 10.00 -1.08 -19.30
C LEU A 51 10.38 -0.94 -20.78
N LYS A 52 9.69 -0.09 -21.55
CA LYS A 52 10.08 0.24 -22.93
C LYS A 52 11.45 0.91 -23.00
N ASP A 53 11.69 1.89 -22.14
CA ASP A 53 12.97 2.59 -22.05
C ASP A 53 14.12 1.64 -21.65
N ALA A 54 13.82 0.64 -20.83
CA ALA A 54 14.75 -0.42 -20.46
C ALA A 54 14.92 -1.52 -21.54
N GLY A 55 14.26 -1.40 -22.70
CA GLY A 55 14.41 -2.31 -23.84
C GLY A 55 13.50 -3.55 -23.80
N PHE A 56 12.54 -3.62 -22.90
CA PHE A 56 11.58 -4.73 -22.85
C PHE A 56 10.49 -4.57 -23.92
N LYS A 57 10.04 -5.71 -24.45
CA LYS A 57 8.83 -5.78 -25.27
C LYS A 57 7.62 -5.89 -24.36
N VAL A 58 6.79 -4.88 -24.32
CA VAL A 58 5.58 -4.81 -23.53
C VAL A 58 4.38 -4.54 -24.44
N PRO A 59 3.17 -5.02 -24.06
CA PRO A 59 1.95 -4.74 -24.80
C PRO A 59 1.70 -3.24 -24.97
N GLU A 60 1.14 -2.85 -26.11
CA GLU A 60 0.71 -1.47 -26.32
C GLU A 60 -0.58 -1.19 -25.55
N ILE A 61 -0.63 -0.01 -24.92
CA ILE A 61 -1.82 0.47 -24.22
C ILE A 61 -2.71 1.22 -25.21
N ASN A 62 -3.98 0.85 -25.28
CA ASN A 62 -4.98 1.66 -25.95
C ASN A 62 -5.29 2.88 -25.08
N MET A 63 -4.64 4.01 -25.39
CA MET A 63 -4.76 5.24 -24.59
C MET A 63 -6.17 5.83 -24.60
N GLU A 64 -6.94 5.68 -25.68
CA GLU A 64 -8.32 6.13 -25.73
C GLU A 64 -9.20 5.34 -24.74
N ALA A 65 -9.06 4.01 -24.75
CA ALA A 65 -9.76 3.14 -23.82
C ALA A 65 -9.32 3.41 -22.37
N TYR A 66 -8.01 3.60 -22.15
CA TYR A 66 -7.46 3.94 -20.83
C TYR A 66 -8.10 5.22 -20.28
N MET A 67 -8.09 6.31 -21.06
CA MET A 67 -8.65 7.59 -20.64
C MET A 67 -10.15 7.53 -20.37
N LYS A 68 -10.90 6.77 -21.19
CA LYS A 68 -12.33 6.55 -20.96
C LYS A 68 -12.60 5.84 -19.65
N VAL A 69 -11.89 4.74 -19.38
CA VAL A 69 -12.04 3.98 -18.12
C VAL A 69 -11.61 4.83 -16.93
N ARG A 70 -10.49 5.57 -17.05
CA ARG A 70 -10.03 6.49 -16.01
C ARG A 70 -11.10 7.51 -15.62
N SER A 71 -11.75 8.12 -16.62
CA SER A 71 -12.83 9.12 -16.38
C SER A 71 -14.02 8.48 -15.67
N MET A 72 -14.43 7.28 -16.09
CA MET A 72 -15.53 6.55 -15.43
C MET A 72 -15.21 6.19 -13.97
N ILE A 73 -13.98 5.76 -13.69
CA ILE A 73 -13.53 5.46 -12.33
C ILE A 73 -13.47 6.75 -11.50
N GLN A 74 -12.99 7.86 -12.08
CA GLN A 74 -12.94 9.15 -11.38
C GLN A 74 -14.35 9.63 -10.99
N GLU A 75 -15.30 9.57 -11.91
CA GLU A 75 -16.71 9.90 -11.63
C GLU A 75 -17.26 9.03 -10.49
N PHE A 76 -17.03 7.73 -10.54
CA PHE A 76 -17.45 6.83 -9.46
C PHE A 76 -16.76 7.11 -8.13
N MET A 77 -15.50 7.54 -8.15
CA MET A 77 -14.80 7.97 -6.95
C MET A 77 -15.38 9.26 -6.37
N ASP A 78 -15.68 10.22 -7.22
CA ASP A 78 -16.22 11.51 -6.79
C ASP A 78 -17.63 11.36 -6.21
N ASP A 79 -18.45 10.49 -6.81
CA ASP A 79 -19.84 10.28 -6.41
C ASP A 79 -19.98 9.33 -5.20
N PHE A 80 -19.10 8.36 -5.06
CA PHE A 80 -19.28 7.27 -4.09
C PHE A 80 -18.02 6.89 -3.31
N LEU A 81 -16.94 6.48 -3.99
CA LEU A 81 -15.78 5.91 -3.32
C LEU A 81 -15.00 6.92 -2.48
N GLY A 82 -15.04 8.21 -2.82
CA GLY A 82 -14.38 9.28 -2.08
C GLY A 82 -14.84 9.39 -0.62
N LEU A 83 -16.03 8.86 -0.30
CA LEU A 83 -16.53 8.78 1.08
C LEU A 83 -15.83 7.68 1.90
N TYR A 84 -15.29 6.65 1.25
CA TYR A 84 -14.72 5.45 1.88
C TYR A 84 -13.22 5.34 1.73
N ILE A 85 -12.64 5.95 0.71
CA ILE A 85 -11.20 5.88 0.43
C ILE A 85 -10.53 7.17 0.90
N SER A 86 -9.74 7.07 1.98
CA SER A 86 -8.94 8.20 2.44
C SER A 86 -7.96 8.63 1.34
N PRO A 87 -7.86 9.94 1.03
CA PRO A 87 -6.83 10.45 0.11
C PRO A 87 -5.40 10.07 0.51
N LYS A 88 -5.14 9.86 1.80
CA LYS A 88 -3.84 9.39 2.33
C LYS A 88 -3.41 8.04 1.76
N ASN A 89 -4.36 7.17 1.40
CA ASN A 89 -4.06 5.87 0.79
C ASN A 89 -3.43 5.98 -0.60
N ARG A 90 -3.52 7.14 -1.23
CA ARG A 90 -2.93 7.43 -2.54
C ARG A 90 -1.56 8.09 -2.45
N LEU A 91 -1.08 8.36 -1.24
CA LEU A 91 0.23 8.93 -0.98
C LEU A 91 1.26 7.84 -0.71
N MET A 92 2.45 8.01 -1.28
CA MET A 92 3.60 7.21 -0.88
C MET A 92 4.09 7.66 0.49
N ASN A 93 4.50 6.69 1.32
CA ASN A 93 5.05 6.95 2.64
C ASN A 93 6.19 5.97 2.91
N SER A 94 7.40 6.49 3.09
CA SER A 94 8.61 5.69 3.34
C SER A 94 8.53 4.86 4.64
N LEU A 95 7.72 5.26 5.60
CA LEU A 95 7.50 4.51 6.84
C LEU A 95 6.80 3.16 6.61
N LEU A 96 6.14 2.98 5.45
CA LEU A 96 5.49 1.72 5.09
C LEU A 96 6.47 0.56 4.86
N ILE A 97 7.76 0.82 4.76
CA ILE A 97 8.78 -0.22 4.60
C ILE A 97 9.13 -0.94 5.93
N ALA A 98 9.03 -0.22 7.06
CA ALA A 98 9.67 -0.63 8.31
C ALA A 98 9.20 -1.99 8.87
N PRO A 99 7.89 -2.35 8.90
CA PRO A 99 7.46 -3.62 9.48
C PRO A 99 7.41 -4.79 8.49
N GLY A 100 7.71 -4.58 7.20
CA GLY A 100 7.52 -5.61 6.16
C GLY A 100 6.06 -6.02 5.95
N LEU A 101 5.10 -5.21 6.40
CA LEU A 101 3.67 -5.50 6.24
C LEU A 101 3.22 -5.33 4.79
N PRO A 102 2.33 -6.18 4.27
CA PRO A 102 1.79 -6.05 2.92
C PRO A 102 1.09 -4.71 2.70
N GLY A 103 1.29 -4.10 1.52
CA GLY A 103 0.71 -2.79 1.19
C GLY A 103 -0.81 -2.74 1.31
N GLY A 104 -1.52 -3.82 0.96
CA GLY A 104 -2.98 -3.92 1.13
C GLY A 104 -3.45 -3.83 2.58
N MET A 105 -2.61 -4.25 3.55
CA MET A 105 -2.92 -4.08 4.97
C MET A 105 -2.67 -2.66 5.48
N MET A 106 -1.79 -1.91 4.83
CA MET A 106 -1.41 -0.58 5.31
C MET A 106 -2.57 0.41 5.27
N GLY A 107 -3.43 0.32 4.25
CA GLY A 107 -4.64 1.15 4.17
C GLY A 107 -5.58 0.93 5.36
N SER A 108 -5.90 -0.33 5.66
CA SER A 108 -6.74 -0.68 6.82
C SER A 108 -6.04 -0.37 8.14
N LEU A 109 -4.73 -0.60 8.22
CA LEU A 109 -3.94 -0.31 9.41
C LEU A 109 -3.95 1.19 9.76
N MET A 110 -3.77 2.07 8.76
CA MET A 110 -3.79 3.52 9.00
C MET A 110 -5.17 4.00 9.46
N ALA A 111 -6.27 3.44 8.93
CA ALA A 111 -7.62 3.74 9.39
C ALA A 111 -7.86 3.24 10.83
N ASP A 112 -7.41 2.03 11.15
CA ASP A 112 -7.49 1.47 12.51
C ASP A 112 -6.63 2.28 13.50
N LEU A 113 -5.45 2.78 13.08
CA LEU A 113 -4.60 3.62 13.93
C LEU A 113 -5.29 4.93 14.31
N GLU A 114 -5.98 5.58 13.39
CA GLU A 114 -6.72 6.82 13.70
C GLU A 114 -7.83 6.54 14.74
N THR A 115 -8.63 5.51 14.53
CA THR A 115 -9.71 5.11 15.46
C THR A 115 -9.17 4.70 16.83
N ASN A 116 -8.11 3.91 16.85
CA ASN A 116 -7.48 3.46 18.10
C ASN A 116 -6.82 4.62 18.85
N LEU A 117 -6.18 5.55 18.13
CA LEU A 117 -5.56 6.73 18.73
C LEU A 117 -6.60 7.59 19.46
N GLU A 118 -7.76 7.82 18.84
CA GLU A 118 -8.86 8.54 19.51
C GLU A 118 -9.31 7.82 20.78
N SER A 119 -9.49 6.53 20.73
CA SER A 119 -9.93 5.71 21.88
C SER A 119 -8.90 5.73 23.00
N ILE A 120 -7.61 5.58 22.67
CA ILE A 120 -6.48 5.67 23.61
C ILE A 120 -6.44 7.06 24.26
N ASN A 121 -6.56 8.12 23.46
CA ASN A 121 -6.50 9.48 23.99
C ASN A 121 -7.72 9.85 24.84
N LYS A 122 -8.91 9.34 24.51
CA LYS A 122 -10.09 9.45 25.40
C LYS A 122 -9.86 8.75 26.76
N TYR A 123 -9.23 7.57 26.74
CA TYR A 123 -8.87 6.86 27.98
C TYR A 123 -7.80 7.62 28.79
N LYS A 124 -6.76 8.15 28.13
CA LYS A 124 -5.70 8.95 28.76
C LYS A 124 -6.22 10.25 29.37
N ALA A 125 -7.14 10.95 28.68
CA ALA A 125 -7.80 12.16 29.18
C ALA A 125 -8.51 11.92 30.52
N LYS A 126 -9.23 10.80 30.66
CA LYS A 126 -9.92 10.44 31.93
C LYS A 126 -8.96 10.22 33.11
N ARG A 127 -7.67 10.07 32.86
CA ARG A 127 -6.62 9.79 33.87
C ARG A 127 -5.58 10.87 33.97
N ASN A 128 -5.81 12.03 33.32
CA ASN A 128 -4.86 13.15 33.26
C ASN A 128 -3.46 12.72 32.75
N LEU A 129 -3.40 11.74 31.82
CA LEU A 129 -2.18 11.31 31.17
C LEU A 129 -1.93 12.08 29.89
N PRO A 130 -0.67 12.29 29.49
CA PRO A 130 -0.35 13.00 28.25
C PRO A 130 -0.91 12.25 27.06
N PHE A 131 -1.43 12.99 26.06
CA PHE A 131 -1.93 12.39 24.82
C PHE A 131 -0.81 11.73 24.04
N MET A 132 -1.16 10.69 23.31
CA MET A 132 -0.30 9.98 22.36
C MET A 132 -0.49 10.59 20.98
N THR A 133 0.61 10.73 20.23
CA THR A 133 0.58 11.12 18.82
C THR A 133 0.40 9.89 17.92
N GLN A 134 0.06 10.12 16.65
CA GLN A 134 -0.03 9.06 15.66
C GLN A 134 1.33 8.38 15.42
N ASP A 135 2.40 9.17 15.40
CA ASP A 135 3.77 8.63 15.21
C ASP A 135 4.21 7.74 16.38
N GLU A 136 3.90 8.15 17.62
CA GLU A 136 4.20 7.33 18.80
C GLU A 136 3.43 5.99 18.77
N LEU A 137 2.17 6.00 18.32
CA LEU A 137 1.39 4.78 18.18
C LEU A 137 1.94 3.90 17.07
N LEU A 138 2.36 4.48 15.94
CA LEU A 138 2.95 3.76 14.82
C LEU A 138 4.28 3.10 15.22
N ILE A 139 5.15 3.80 15.94
CA ILE A 139 6.41 3.26 16.46
C ILE A 139 6.14 2.07 17.39
N LYS A 140 5.15 2.18 18.27
CA LYS A 140 4.77 1.07 19.15
C LYS A 140 4.31 -0.14 18.37
N LEU A 141 3.45 0.06 17.37
CA LEU A 141 2.99 -1.02 16.50
C LEU A 141 4.15 -1.71 15.78
N PHE A 142 5.10 -0.95 15.21
CA PHE A 142 6.25 -1.53 14.53
C PHE A 142 7.10 -2.36 15.49
N ASN A 143 7.30 -1.89 16.71
CA ASN A 143 8.03 -2.62 17.73
C ASN A 143 7.28 -3.92 18.13
N GLU A 144 5.95 -3.88 18.26
CA GLU A 144 5.16 -5.07 18.56
C GLU A 144 5.18 -6.08 17.40
N VAL A 145 5.07 -5.66 16.16
CA VAL A 145 5.20 -6.55 15.00
C VAL A 145 6.59 -7.20 14.99
N ALA A 146 7.65 -6.43 15.20
CA ALA A 146 9.02 -6.94 15.27
C ALA A 146 9.23 -7.92 16.45
N TYR A 147 8.49 -7.74 17.54
CA TYR A 147 8.51 -8.62 18.71
C TYR A 147 7.70 -9.91 18.51
N VAL A 148 6.50 -9.81 17.97
CA VAL A 148 5.54 -10.93 17.83
C VAL A 148 5.92 -11.84 16.66
N TRP A 149 6.22 -11.28 15.48
CA TRP A 149 6.43 -12.04 14.26
C TRP A 149 7.47 -13.17 14.37
N PRO A 150 8.67 -12.96 14.94
CA PRO A 150 9.62 -14.05 15.17
C PRO A 150 9.08 -15.14 16.11
N ARG A 151 8.31 -14.74 17.13
CA ARG A 151 7.77 -15.66 18.15
C ARG A 151 6.71 -16.60 17.64
N VAL A 152 6.01 -16.19 16.58
CA VAL A 152 5.04 -17.05 15.88
C VAL A 152 5.65 -17.80 14.69
N GLY A 153 6.99 -17.78 14.54
CA GLY A 153 7.72 -18.54 13.53
C GLY A 153 7.74 -17.90 12.14
N TYR A 154 7.67 -16.57 12.04
CA TYR A 154 7.68 -15.82 10.78
C TYR A 154 6.64 -16.30 9.75
N PRO A 155 5.35 -16.47 10.10
CA PRO A 155 4.36 -16.85 9.11
C PRO A 155 4.31 -15.80 8.00
N PRO A 156 3.99 -16.19 6.75
CA PRO A 156 3.78 -15.24 5.67
C PRO A 156 2.76 -14.18 6.06
N LEU A 157 3.12 -12.89 5.92
CA LEU A 157 2.24 -11.77 6.28
C LEU A 157 1.17 -11.54 5.19
N VAL A 158 0.42 -12.58 4.86
CA VAL A 158 -0.75 -12.56 3.96
C VAL A 158 -2.01 -12.84 4.76
N THR A 159 -3.16 -12.43 4.25
CA THR A 159 -4.45 -12.71 4.89
C THR A 159 -4.68 -14.23 4.98
N PRO A 160 -5.08 -14.78 6.13
CA PRO A 160 -5.44 -14.11 7.39
C PRO A 160 -4.29 -13.89 8.39
N PHE A 161 -3.11 -14.49 8.19
CA PHE A 161 -2.01 -14.47 9.17
C PHE A 161 -1.52 -13.05 9.51
N SER A 162 -1.48 -12.18 8.55
CA SER A 162 -1.13 -10.77 8.76
C SER A 162 -2.03 -10.07 9.78
N GLN A 163 -3.32 -10.45 9.84
CA GLN A 163 -4.25 -9.89 10.84
C GLN A 163 -3.98 -10.40 12.24
N TYR A 164 -3.57 -11.67 12.40
CA TYR A 164 -3.19 -12.21 13.71
C TYR A 164 -1.91 -11.58 14.26
N VAL A 165 -0.96 -11.25 13.41
CA VAL A 165 0.27 -10.57 13.82
C VAL A 165 0.02 -9.10 14.16
N LYS A 166 -0.97 -8.46 13.51
CA LYS A 166 -1.36 -7.07 13.73
C LYS A 166 -2.18 -6.88 15.00
N ASN A 167 -3.08 -7.81 15.34
CA ASN A 167 -4.03 -7.72 16.45
C ASN A 167 -3.49 -8.36 17.72
#